data_1cb84d5be7aa10f4541a370b82edf4ac
#
_entry.id   1cb84d5be7aa10f4541a370b82edf4ac
#
_cell.length_a   1.000
_cell.length_b   1.000
_cell.length_c   1.000
_cell.angle_alpha   90.00
_cell.angle_beta   90.00
_cell.angle_gamma   90.00
#
_symmetry.space_group_name_H-M   'P 1'
#
loop_
_entity.id
_entity.type
_entity.pdbx_description
1 polymer ?
#
loop_
_entity_poly.entity_id
_entity_poly.type
_entity_poly.pdbx_seq_one_letter_code
_entity_poly.pdbx_strand_id
1 'polypeptide(L)'
;MATVQAEPTVFIWQGRDKRGTKLKGQQIATNPNLVRAELRRQGINPISVKKQPKPLFGGAGSRISAKDIAVFSRQLATMLKSGVPLVTSLQIISGGVKNPRMRTMVDKIRSEIESGSSLFEALKQHPVQFDELYTNLVKAGESAGVLDTILDNIATHKERIESIKGKIRKALYYPAAVIAVAIIVSSILLIYVIPQFEGIFQSFGSDLPAFTRMVVNASHFMQANGIYLLGGLILGVTAIIMARKRSEKFAHTIDRISLKLPIVGGILEQAAIARFCRTLAITFAAGVPLVDALRIVSGATGNRVYDDAAAQARSNADVYKVTAMLRRSVVVLAKRHYVGVVLGPDRQMLVGSG
;
A
#
# COMPACT_ATOMS: atom_id res chain seq x y z
N MET A 1 -38.18 -6.72 -30.25
CA MET A 1 -37.71 -7.74 -29.27
C MET A 1 -36.20 -7.66 -29.20
N ALA A 2 -35.67 -7.09 -28.13
CA ALA A 2 -34.24 -6.95 -27.96
C ALA A 2 -33.65 -8.32 -27.51
N THR A 3 -32.83 -8.91 -28.37
CA THR A 3 -32.05 -10.10 -28.03
C THR A 3 -31.03 -9.74 -26.96
N VAL A 4 -31.31 -10.16 -25.73
CA VAL A 4 -30.34 -10.10 -24.60
C VAL A 4 -29.19 -11.03 -24.99
N GLN A 5 -28.08 -10.45 -25.47
CA GLN A 5 -26.84 -11.21 -25.62
C GLN A 5 -26.34 -11.62 -24.24
N ALA A 6 -26.46 -12.90 -23.92
CA ALA A 6 -25.98 -13.47 -22.65
C ALA A 6 -24.46 -13.34 -22.58
N GLU A 7 -23.96 -12.63 -21.57
CA GLU A 7 -22.52 -12.46 -21.34
C GLU A 7 -21.81 -13.82 -21.18
N PRO A 8 -20.63 -13.99 -21.78
CA PRO A 8 -19.85 -15.22 -21.64
C PRO A 8 -19.47 -15.46 -20.17
N THR A 9 -19.82 -16.61 -19.66
CA THR A 9 -19.61 -17.01 -18.25
C THR A 9 -18.71 -18.23 -18.20
N VAL A 10 -17.85 -18.29 -17.17
CA VAL A 10 -16.97 -19.47 -16.93
C VAL A 10 -17.79 -20.59 -16.30
N PHE A 11 -17.75 -21.77 -16.92
CA PHE A 11 -18.33 -23.01 -16.40
C PHE A 11 -17.21 -23.95 -15.95
N ILE A 12 -17.38 -24.53 -14.78
CA ILE A 12 -16.54 -25.64 -14.29
C ILE A 12 -17.26 -26.94 -14.65
N TRP A 13 -16.53 -27.81 -15.33
CA TRP A 13 -17.10 -29.10 -15.71
C TRP A 13 -16.27 -30.27 -15.15
N GLN A 14 -16.96 -31.38 -14.92
CA GLN A 14 -16.38 -32.69 -14.61
C GLN A 14 -16.97 -33.72 -15.56
N GLY A 15 -16.14 -34.52 -16.16
CA GLY A 15 -16.54 -35.56 -17.12
C GLY A 15 -15.65 -36.79 -17.01
N ARG A 16 -16.01 -37.82 -17.79
CA ARG A 16 -15.20 -39.02 -17.98
C ARG A 16 -14.85 -39.15 -19.46
N ASP A 17 -13.60 -39.48 -19.71
CA ASP A 17 -13.12 -39.85 -21.05
C ASP A 17 -13.61 -41.26 -21.40
N LYS A 18 -13.48 -41.64 -22.66
CA LYS A 18 -13.79 -43.02 -23.16
C LYS A 18 -13.10 -44.13 -22.38
N ARG A 19 -11.97 -43.83 -21.72
CA ARG A 19 -11.20 -44.73 -20.86
C ARG A 19 -11.67 -44.74 -19.38
N GLY A 20 -12.76 -44.07 -19.06
CA GLY A 20 -13.29 -43.99 -17.69
C GLY A 20 -12.59 -43.02 -16.75
N THR A 21 -11.49 -42.32 -17.22
CA THR A 21 -10.73 -41.39 -16.41
C THR A 21 -11.52 -40.11 -16.13
N LYS A 22 -11.55 -39.67 -14.87
CA LYS A 22 -12.22 -38.42 -14.46
C LYS A 22 -11.38 -37.23 -14.88
N LEU A 23 -11.94 -36.38 -15.73
CA LEU A 23 -11.37 -35.12 -16.15
C LEU A 23 -12.15 -33.95 -15.56
N LYS A 24 -11.45 -32.88 -15.23
CA LYS A 24 -12.02 -31.61 -14.74
C LYS A 24 -11.41 -30.48 -15.55
N GLY A 25 -12.23 -29.48 -15.87
CA GLY A 25 -11.75 -28.32 -16.60
C GLY A 25 -12.67 -27.11 -16.43
N GLN A 26 -12.26 -26.02 -17.04
CA GLN A 26 -13.04 -24.78 -17.13
C GLN A 26 -13.23 -24.42 -18.60
N GLN A 27 -14.42 -23.92 -18.94
CA GLN A 27 -14.73 -23.46 -20.30
C GLN A 27 -15.62 -22.23 -20.25
N ILE A 28 -15.34 -21.26 -21.11
CA ILE A 28 -16.13 -20.04 -21.25
C ILE A 28 -17.23 -20.31 -22.27
N ALA A 29 -18.49 -20.10 -21.88
CA ALA A 29 -19.62 -20.22 -22.77
C ALA A 29 -20.77 -19.31 -22.31
N THR A 30 -21.72 -19.06 -23.20
CA THR A 30 -22.93 -18.31 -22.89
C THR A 30 -24.02 -19.18 -22.24
N ASN A 31 -23.96 -20.51 -22.46
CA ASN A 31 -24.96 -21.43 -21.96
C ASN A 31 -24.32 -22.79 -21.54
N PRO A 32 -24.72 -23.40 -20.42
CA PRO A 32 -24.20 -24.69 -19.98
C PRO A 32 -24.43 -25.83 -21.00
N ASN A 33 -25.46 -25.72 -21.84
CA ASN A 33 -25.72 -26.72 -22.87
C ASN A 33 -24.69 -26.69 -24.01
N LEU A 34 -24.14 -25.54 -24.32
CA LEU A 34 -23.04 -25.42 -25.29
C LEU A 34 -21.78 -26.11 -24.76
N VAL A 35 -21.47 -25.95 -23.47
CA VAL A 35 -20.34 -26.65 -22.85
C VAL A 35 -20.52 -28.16 -22.90
N ARG A 36 -21.75 -28.67 -22.65
CA ARG A 36 -22.04 -30.11 -22.73
C ARG A 36 -21.89 -30.64 -24.15
N ALA A 37 -22.38 -29.90 -25.15
CA ALA A 37 -22.24 -30.28 -26.55
C ALA A 37 -20.79 -30.36 -27.00
N GLU A 38 -20.00 -29.34 -26.63
CA GLU A 38 -18.57 -29.26 -26.97
C GLU A 38 -17.76 -30.40 -26.31
N LEU A 39 -18.02 -30.70 -25.01
CA LEU A 39 -17.37 -31.81 -24.32
C LEU A 39 -17.71 -33.17 -24.93
N ARG A 40 -18.97 -33.39 -25.34
CA ARG A 40 -19.37 -34.61 -26.04
C ARG A 40 -18.67 -34.76 -27.39
N ARG A 41 -18.49 -33.65 -28.11
CA ARG A 41 -17.74 -33.60 -29.38
C ARG A 41 -16.27 -33.96 -29.19
N GLN A 42 -15.69 -33.59 -28.02
CA GLN A 42 -14.32 -33.98 -27.61
C GLN A 42 -14.22 -35.39 -27.06
N GLY A 43 -15.33 -36.17 -27.05
CA GLY A 43 -15.34 -37.54 -26.53
C GLY A 43 -15.40 -37.64 -25.01
N ILE A 44 -15.67 -36.55 -24.32
CA ILE A 44 -15.81 -36.49 -22.86
C ILE A 44 -17.28 -36.54 -22.49
N ASN A 45 -17.67 -37.50 -21.65
CA ASN A 45 -19.02 -37.58 -21.13
C ASN A 45 -19.18 -36.67 -19.91
N PRO A 46 -19.90 -35.52 -20.00
CA PRO A 46 -20.02 -34.56 -18.90
C PRO A 46 -20.90 -35.10 -17.80
N ILE A 47 -20.36 -35.24 -16.58
CA ILE A 47 -21.07 -35.66 -15.37
C ILE A 47 -21.73 -34.45 -14.69
N SER A 48 -20.99 -33.34 -14.62
CA SER A 48 -21.44 -32.10 -13.99
C SER A 48 -20.90 -30.89 -14.74
N VAL A 49 -21.79 -29.97 -15.09
CA VAL A 49 -21.46 -28.65 -15.64
C VAL A 49 -22.16 -27.63 -14.77
N LYS A 50 -21.37 -26.87 -14.00
CA LYS A 50 -21.90 -25.85 -13.09
C LYS A 50 -21.29 -24.49 -13.44
N LYS A 51 -22.09 -23.46 -13.32
CA LYS A 51 -21.59 -22.08 -13.37
C LYS A 51 -20.56 -21.88 -12.25
N GLN A 52 -19.41 -21.31 -12.54
CA GLN A 52 -18.43 -21.03 -11.50
C GLN A 52 -19.09 -20.19 -10.40
N PRO A 53 -19.16 -20.64 -9.15
CA PRO A 53 -19.76 -19.85 -8.09
C PRO A 53 -18.96 -18.58 -7.92
N LYS A 54 -19.64 -17.42 -7.96
CA LYS A 54 -19.01 -16.16 -7.59
C LYS A 54 -18.63 -16.30 -6.11
N PRO A 55 -17.37 -16.10 -5.73
CA PRO A 55 -16.99 -16.20 -4.33
C PRO A 55 -17.82 -15.23 -3.49
N LEU A 56 -18.55 -15.74 -2.52
CA LEU A 56 -19.43 -14.97 -1.62
C LEU A 56 -18.66 -13.93 -0.77
N PHE A 57 -17.36 -14.17 -0.56
CA PHE A 57 -16.45 -13.26 0.12
C PHE A 57 -15.35 -12.85 -0.84
N GLY A 58 -15.42 -11.61 -1.35
CA GLY A 58 -14.34 -10.97 -2.08
C GLY A 58 -14.01 -11.62 -3.43
N GLY A 59 -14.94 -11.55 -4.37
CA GLY A 59 -14.72 -11.99 -5.75
C GLY A 59 -13.55 -11.26 -6.40
N ALA A 60 -12.78 -12.03 -7.16
CA ALA A 60 -11.76 -11.61 -8.11
C ALA A 60 -10.51 -10.96 -7.50
N GLY A 61 -9.66 -11.79 -6.91
CA GLY A 61 -8.26 -11.42 -6.65
C GLY A 61 -8.06 -10.51 -5.44
N SER A 62 -6.92 -10.65 -4.78
CA SER A 62 -6.46 -9.72 -3.74
C SER A 62 -6.32 -8.31 -4.32
N ARG A 63 -6.51 -7.28 -3.48
CA ARG A 63 -6.22 -5.88 -3.87
C ARG A 63 -4.81 -5.81 -4.47
N ILE A 64 -4.66 -4.99 -5.51
CA ILE A 64 -3.34 -4.70 -6.07
C ILE A 64 -2.51 -4.03 -4.98
N SER A 65 -1.38 -4.65 -4.63
CA SER A 65 -0.49 -4.14 -3.59
C SER A 65 0.54 -3.17 -4.17
N ALA A 66 1.12 -2.33 -3.30
CA ALA A 66 2.23 -1.45 -3.73
C ALA A 66 3.45 -2.26 -4.22
N LYS A 67 3.63 -3.49 -3.71
CA LYS A 67 4.66 -4.42 -4.19
C LYS A 67 4.37 -4.87 -5.62
N ASP A 68 3.10 -5.13 -5.97
CA ASP A 68 2.74 -5.53 -7.35
C ASP A 68 3.07 -4.40 -8.33
N ILE A 69 2.83 -3.14 -7.93
CA ILE A 69 3.18 -1.96 -8.74
C ILE A 69 4.70 -1.80 -8.87
N ALA A 70 5.47 -2.03 -7.80
CA ALA A 70 6.92 -1.97 -7.86
C ALA A 70 7.49 -3.01 -8.83
N VAL A 71 6.98 -4.26 -8.78
CA VAL A 71 7.37 -5.34 -9.69
C VAL A 71 6.98 -5.02 -11.13
N PHE A 72 5.76 -4.53 -11.34
CA PHE A 72 5.28 -4.06 -12.65
C PHE A 72 6.21 -2.99 -13.24
N SER A 73 6.53 -1.96 -12.45
CA SER A 73 7.42 -0.88 -12.89
C SER A 73 8.81 -1.40 -13.26
N ARG A 74 9.36 -2.32 -12.46
CA ARG A 74 10.66 -2.95 -12.74
C ARG A 74 10.64 -3.77 -14.01
N GLN A 75 9.61 -4.59 -14.21
CA GLN A 75 9.48 -5.42 -15.41
C GLN A 75 9.35 -4.55 -16.66
N LEU A 76 8.49 -3.51 -16.60
CA LEU A 76 8.30 -2.59 -17.71
C LEU A 76 9.59 -1.83 -18.05
N ALA A 77 10.27 -1.27 -17.04
CA ALA A 77 11.56 -0.61 -17.22
C ALA A 77 12.60 -1.51 -17.88
N THR A 78 12.72 -2.75 -17.40
CA THR A 78 13.69 -3.71 -17.91
C THR A 78 13.41 -4.06 -19.37
N MET A 79 12.14 -4.28 -19.75
CA MET A 79 11.75 -4.60 -21.11
C MET A 79 11.99 -3.44 -22.07
N LEU A 80 11.62 -2.22 -21.68
CA LEU A 80 11.87 -1.02 -22.48
C LEU A 80 13.38 -0.76 -22.66
N LYS A 81 14.15 -0.93 -21.59
CA LYS A 81 15.62 -0.82 -21.63
C LYS A 81 16.27 -1.84 -22.55
N SER A 82 15.64 -3.01 -22.72
CA SER A 82 16.06 -4.05 -23.67
C SER A 82 15.54 -3.82 -25.10
N GLY A 83 14.87 -2.70 -25.37
CA GLY A 83 14.34 -2.34 -26.68
C GLY A 83 13.01 -3.02 -27.04
N VAL A 84 12.35 -3.71 -26.10
CA VAL A 84 11.05 -4.32 -26.34
C VAL A 84 9.97 -3.21 -26.44
N PRO A 85 9.14 -3.20 -27.51
CA PRO A 85 8.08 -2.22 -27.66
C PRO A 85 7.12 -2.20 -26.47
N LEU A 86 6.59 -1.01 -26.11
CA LEU A 86 5.74 -0.79 -24.94
C LEU A 86 4.52 -1.73 -24.88
N VAL A 87 3.78 -1.84 -26.00
CA VAL A 87 2.59 -2.70 -26.11
C VAL A 87 2.94 -4.17 -25.87
N THR A 88 4.04 -4.65 -26.50
CA THR A 88 4.53 -6.02 -26.32
C THR A 88 4.96 -6.26 -24.86
N SER A 89 5.63 -5.31 -24.25
CA SER A 89 6.03 -5.37 -22.84
C SER A 89 4.82 -5.53 -21.92
N LEU A 90 3.78 -4.74 -22.11
CA LEU A 90 2.53 -4.83 -21.33
C LEU A 90 1.81 -6.17 -21.54
N GLN A 91 1.82 -6.72 -22.75
CA GLN A 91 1.26 -8.03 -23.06
C GLN A 91 1.99 -9.16 -22.31
N ILE A 92 3.31 -9.14 -22.32
CA ILE A 92 4.12 -10.14 -21.61
C ILE A 92 3.90 -10.04 -20.11
N ILE A 93 3.89 -8.83 -19.56
CA ILE A 93 3.64 -8.58 -18.13
C ILE A 93 2.26 -9.09 -17.73
N SER A 94 1.21 -8.75 -18.49
CA SER A 94 -0.15 -9.21 -18.23
C SER A 94 -0.24 -10.74 -18.18
N GLY A 95 0.42 -11.44 -19.11
CA GLY A 95 0.47 -12.91 -19.15
C GLY A 95 1.14 -13.53 -17.92
N GLY A 96 2.14 -12.85 -17.33
CA GLY A 96 2.90 -13.32 -16.17
C GLY A 96 2.28 -12.98 -14.80
N VAL A 97 1.32 -12.06 -14.74
CA VAL A 97 0.75 -11.58 -13.47
C VAL A 97 -0.22 -12.61 -12.88
N LYS A 98 0.03 -12.99 -11.61
CA LYS A 98 -0.83 -13.93 -10.85
C LYS A 98 -2.12 -13.29 -10.34
N ASN A 99 -2.11 -11.99 -10.02
CA ASN A 99 -3.27 -11.27 -9.49
C ASN A 99 -4.24 -10.91 -10.63
N PRO A 100 -5.46 -11.46 -10.67
CA PRO A 100 -6.41 -11.20 -11.76
C PRO A 100 -6.77 -9.72 -11.91
N ARG A 101 -6.88 -8.97 -10.81
CA ARG A 101 -7.15 -7.52 -10.86
C ARG A 101 -6.01 -6.74 -11.50
N MET A 102 -4.77 -7.12 -11.18
CA MET A 102 -3.58 -6.52 -11.79
C MET A 102 -3.54 -6.83 -13.27
N ARG A 103 -3.80 -8.08 -13.67
CA ARG A 103 -3.88 -8.49 -15.08
C ARG A 103 -4.92 -7.65 -15.84
N THR A 104 -6.15 -7.56 -15.33
CA THR A 104 -7.21 -6.76 -15.95
C THR A 104 -6.82 -5.30 -16.09
N MET A 105 -6.13 -4.73 -15.10
CA MET A 105 -5.65 -3.34 -15.15
C MET A 105 -4.59 -3.17 -16.25
N VAL A 106 -3.60 -4.06 -16.31
CA VAL A 106 -2.52 -4.01 -17.33
C VAL A 106 -3.10 -4.20 -18.74
N ASP A 107 -4.07 -5.12 -18.91
CA ASP A 107 -4.76 -5.33 -20.19
C ASP A 107 -5.54 -4.08 -20.64
N LYS A 108 -6.18 -3.36 -19.71
CA LYS A 108 -6.84 -2.08 -20.01
C LYS A 108 -5.84 -1.03 -20.46
N ILE A 109 -4.74 -0.85 -19.68
CA ILE A 109 -3.68 0.10 -20.05
C ILE A 109 -3.12 -0.23 -21.44
N ARG A 110 -2.89 -1.51 -21.74
CA ARG A 110 -2.45 -1.94 -23.06
C ARG A 110 -3.45 -1.55 -24.16
N SER A 111 -4.73 -1.86 -23.96
CA SER A 111 -5.78 -1.57 -24.95
C SER A 111 -5.92 -0.08 -25.23
N GLU A 112 -5.75 0.77 -24.23
CA GLU A 112 -5.78 2.23 -24.40
C GLU A 112 -4.58 2.73 -25.21
N ILE A 113 -3.37 2.19 -24.96
CA ILE A 113 -2.19 2.53 -25.76
C ILE A 113 -2.32 2.02 -27.18
N GLU A 114 -2.87 0.82 -27.41
CA GLU A 114 -3.19 0.29 -28.75
C GLU A 114 -4.21 1.17 -29.49
N SER A 115 -5.11 1.85 -28.77
CA SER A 115 -6.06 2.81 -29.34
C SER A 115 -5.49 4.20 -29.59
N GLY A 116 -4.21 4.44 -29.29
CA GLY A 116 -3.49 5.69 -29.55
C GLY A 116 -3.34 6.63 -28.35
N SER A 117 -3.79 6.22 -27.15
CA SER A 117 -3.56 7.02 -25.93
C SER A 117 -2.10 6.96 -25.50
N SER A 118 -1.59 8.03 -24.86
CA SER A 118 -0.27 8.01 -24.24
C SER A 118 -0.25 7.09 -22.99
N LEU A 119 0.94 6.60 -22.62
CA LEU A 119 1.08 5.83 -21.38
C LEU A 119 0.66 6.65 -20.16
N PHE A 120 0.98 7.96 -20.14
CA PHE A 120 0.53 8.87 -19.11
C PHE A 120 -0.99 8.88 -18.96
N GLU A 121 -1.74 9.01 -20.07
CA GLU A 121 -3.21 9.07 -20.05
C GLU A 121 -3.81 7.75 -19.57
N ALA A 122 -3.30 6.63 -20.03
CA ALA A 122 -3.73 5.31 -19.61
C ALA A 122 -3.49 5.06 -18.11
N LEU A 123 -2.33 5.45 -17.59
CA LEU A 123 -2.02 5.30 -16.15
C LEU A 123 -2.85 6.23 -15.27
N LYS A 124 -3.16 7.44 -15.74
CA LYS A 124 -3.95 8.44 -15.00
C LYS A 124 -5.37 7.97 -14.67
N GLN A 125 -5.92 7.03 -15.43
CA GLN A 125 -7.22 6.42 -15.14
C GLN A 125 -7.21 5.50 -13.91
N HIS A 126 -6.02 5.19 -13.39
CA HIS A 126 -5.83 4.32 -12.23
C HIS A 126 -5.15 5.03 -11.04
N PRO A 127 -5.76 6.11 -10.49
CA PRO A 127 -5.10 6.98 -9.49
C PRO A 127 -4.83 6.29 -8.13
N VAL A 128 -5.51 5.18 -7.85
CA VAL A 128 -5.27 4.37 -6.63
C VAL A 128 -3.95 3.61 -6.71
N GLN A 129 -3.53 3.20 -7.91
CA GLN A 129 -2.33 2.42 -8.17
C GLN A 129 -1.14 3.29 -8.57
N PHE A 130 -1.40 4.30 -9.38
CA PHE A 130 -0.41 5.23 -9.90
C PHE A 130 -0.68 6.63 -9.39
N ASP A 131 0.09 7.04 -8.38
CA ASP A 131 0.00 8.37 -7.78
C ASP A 131 0.41 9.48 -8.77
N GLU A 132 0.09 10.72 -8.43
CA GLU A 132 0.36 11.88 -9.29
C GLU A 132 1.87 12.03 -9.62
N LEU A 133 2.75 11.69 -8.67
CA LEU A 133 4.18 11.66 -8.91
C LEU A 133 4.53 10.67 -10.01
N TYR A 134 4.00 9.43 -9.93
CA TYR A 134 4.26 8.39 -10.92
C TYR A 134 3.85 8.84 -12.33
N THR A 135 2.61 9.31 -12.46
CA THR A 135 2.05 9.70 -13.76
C THR A 135 2.75 10.91 -14.36
N ASN A 136 3.12 11.90 -13.55
CA ASN A 136 3.85 13.07 -14.03
C ASN A 136 5.30 12.75 -14.45
N LEU A 137 5.98 11.85 -13.74
CA LEU A 137 7.30 11.36 -14.16
C LEU A 137 7.21 10.60 -15.50
N VAL A 138 6.20 9.73 -15.65
CA VAL A 138 5.96 9.03 -16.92
C VAL A 138 5.69 10.02 -18.05
N LYS A 139 4.86 11.05 -17.82
CA LYS A 139 4.60 12.10 -18.79
C LYS A 139 5.89 12.80 -19.25
N ALA A 140 6.74 13.16 -18.30
CA ALA A 140 8.02 13.80 -18.61
C ALA A 140 8.93 12.87 -19.43
N GLY A 141 9.02 11.58 -19.02
CA GLY A 141 9.82 10.58 -19.73
C GLY A 141 9.32 10.28 -21.14
N GLU A 142 8.00 10.23 -21.32
CA GLU A 142 7.35 10.01 -22.62
C GLU A 142 7.59 11.20 -23.55
N SER A 143 7.43 12.44 -23.05
CA SER A 143 7.68 13.66 -23.82
C SER A 143 9.16 13.84 -24.20
N ALA A 144 10.08 13.37 -23.35
CA ALA A 144 11.53 13.47 -23.59
C ALA A 144 12.11 12.25 -24.34
N GLY A 145 11.33 11.19 -24.58
CA GLY A 145 11.81 9.96 -25.22
C GLY A 145 12.72 9.10 -24.34
N VAL A 146 12.75 9.32 -23.01
CA VAL A 146 13.60 8.62 -22.03
C VAL A 146 12.77 7.82 -21.02
N LEU A 147 11.68 7.21 -21.50
CA LEU A 147 10.70 6.51 -20.69
C LEU A 147 11.32 5.31 -19.93
N ASP A 148 12.26 4.61 -20.54
CA ASP A 148 13.02 3.49 -19.96
C ASP A 148 13.78 3.93 -18.70
N THR A 149 14.50 5.03 -18.79
CA THR A 149 15.28 5.59 -17.68
C THR A 149 14.39 6.09 -16.55
N ILE A 150 13.29 6.78 -16.87
CA ILE A 150 12.33 7.26 -15.89
C ILE A 150 11.64 6.10 -15.17
N LEU A 151 11.20 5.09 -15.88
CA LEU A 151 10.57 3.91 -15.28
C LEU A 151 11.55 3.12 -14.40
N ASP A 152 12.85 3.05 -14.75
CA ASP A 152 13.88 2.44 -13.92
C ASP A 152 14.07 3.21 -12.60
N ASN A 153 14.09 4.53 -12.65
CA ASN A 153 14.14 5.38 -11.46
C ASN A 153 12.90 5.20 -10.57
N ILE A 154 11.72 5.16 -11.16
CA ILE A 154 10.45 4.92 -10.45
C ILE A 154 10.47 3.52 -9.80
N ALA A 155 10.87 2.49 -10.54
CA ALA A 155 10.96 1.12 -10.05
C ALA A 155 11.90 1.03 -8.85
N THR A 156 13.09 1.58 -8.96
CA THR A 156 14.10 1.63 -7.89
C THR A 156 13.55 2.34 -6.65
N HIS A 157 12.84 3.45 -6.83
CA HIS A 157 12.21 4.19 -5.73
C HIS A 157 11.12 3.37 -5.03
N LYS A 158 10.20 2.76 -5.80
CA LYS A 158 9.10 1.92 -5.25
C LYS A 158 9.65 0.68 -4.55
N GLU A 159 10.65 -0.02 -5.12
CA GLU A 159 11.30 -1.17 -4.50
C GLU A 159 11.98 -0.80 -3.17
N ARG A 160 12.67 0.33 -3.14
CA ARG A 160 13.32 0.80 -1.90
C ARG A 160 12.30 1.09 -0.80
N ILE A 161 11.19 1.73 -1.13
CA ILE A 161 10.10 1.97 -0.17
C ILE A 161 9.55 0.64 0.36
N GLU A 162 9.28 -0.33 -0.51
CA GLU A 162 8.74 -1.63 -0.10
C GLU A 162 9.75 -2.44 0.72
N SER A 163 11.04 -2.37 0.40
CA SER A 163 12.12 -2.95 1.21
C SER A 163 12.15 -2.36 2.62
N ILE A 164 12.10 -1.03 2.74
CA ILE A 164 12.07 -0.34 4.06
C ILE A 164 10.84 -0.76 4.86
N LYS A 165 9.64 -0.75 4.24
CA LYS A 165 8.41 -1.22 4.89
C LYS A 165 8.52 -2.67 5.36
N GLY A 166 9.14 -3.53 4.55
CA GLY A 166 9.42 -4.92 4.91
C GLY A 166 10.33 -5.05 6.13
N LYS A 167 11.42 -4.27 6.17
CA LYS A 167 12.34 -4.22 7.31
C LYS A 167 11.65 -3.75 8.59
N ILE A 168 10.86 -2.68 8.50
CA ILE A 168 10.08 -2.14 9.65
C ILE A 168 9.09 -3.20 10.16
N ARG A 169 8.34 -3.85 9.27
CA ARG A 169 7.39 -4.90 9.67
C ARG A 169 8.08 -6.06 10.39
N LYS A 170 9.23 -6.50 9.88
CA LYS A 170 10.03 -7.55 10.52
C LYS A 170 10.54 -7.12 11.89
N ALA A 171 11.03 -5.89 12.01
CA ALA A 171 11.54 -5.35 13.30
C ALA A 171 10.42 -5.21 14.34
N LEU A 172 9.19 -4.89 13.93
CA LEU A 172 8.05 -4.74 14.84
C LEU A 172 7.41 -6.08 15.25
N TYR A 173 7.75 -7.19 14.57
CA TYR A 173 7.14 -8.50 14.87
C TYR A 173 7.51 -8.97 16.30
N TYR A 174 8.78 -8.87 16.69
CA TYR A 174 9.23 -9.30 18.01
C TYR A 174 8.60 -8.47 19.16
N PRO A 175 8.63 -7.13 19.17
CA PRO A 175 7.94 -6.34 20.19
C PRO A 175 6.44 -6.62 20.25
N ALA A 176 5.78 -6.79 19.10
CA ALA A 176 4.36 -7.10 19.07
C ALA A 176 4.06 -8.48 19.70
N ALA A 177 4.88 -9.48 19.42
CA ALA A 177 4.73 -10.82 19.99
C ALA A 177 4.93 -10.79 21.52
N VAL A 178 5.96 -10.11 22.01
CA VAL A 178 6.23 -9.99 23.46
C VAL A 178 5.07 -9.29 24.17
N ILE A 179 4.57 -8.17 23.63
CA ILE A 179 3.44 -7.45 24.21
C ILE A 179 2.18 -8.33 24.20
N ALA A 180 1.93 -9.06 23.11
CA ALA A 180 0.77 -9.95 23.02
C ALA A 180 0.83 -11.05 24.10
N VAL A 181 1.99 -11.70 24.28
CA VAL A 181 2.18 -12.72 25.33
C VAL A 181 2.01 -12.10 26.72
N ALA A 182 2.60 -10.94 26.98
CA ALA A 182 2.46 -10.25 28.27
C ALA A 182 0.99 -9.93 28.59
N ILE A 183 0.22 -9.43 27.61
CA ILE A 183 -1.21 -9.16 27.79
C ILE A 183 -1.98 -10.46 28.06
N ILE A 184 -1.71 -11.53 27.32
CA ILE A 184 -2.39 -12.83 27.52
C ILE A 184 -2.10 -13.38 28.93
N VAL A 185 -0.82 -13.43 29.33
CA VAL A 185 -0.44 -13.93 30.65
C VAL A 185 -1.03 -13.07 31.77
N SER A 186 -0.94 -11.75 31.65
CA SER A 186 -1.55 -10.83 32.64
C SER A 186 -3.07 -11.01 32.72
N SER A 187 -3.74 -11.21 31.60
CA SER A 187 -5.19 -11.45 31.57
C SER A 187 -5.54 -12.77 32.25
N ILE A 188 -4.79 -13.84 32.00
CA ILE A 188 -5.01 -15.15 32.66
C ILE A 188 -4.80 -15.01 34.18
N LEU A 189 -3.75 -14.35 34.64
CA LEU A 189 -3.49 -14.11 36.07
C LEU A 189 -4.63 -13.31 36.71
N LEU A 190 -5.07 -12.24 36.09
CA LEU A 190 -6.16 -11.40 36.59
C LEU A 190 -7.50 -12.16 36.66
N ILE A 191 -7.81 -12.97 35.64
CA ILE A 191 -9.13 -13.62 35.54
C ILE A 191 -9.22 -14.89 36.40
N TYR A 192 -8.14 -15.68 36.45
CA TYR A 192 -8.16 -16.99 37.10
C TYR A 192 -7.41 -17.06 38.43
N VAL A 193 -6.24 -16.46 38.51
CA VAL A 193 -5.35 -16.63 39.69
C VAL A 193 -5.72 -15.70 40.85
N ILE A 194 -5.95 -14.42 40.54
CA ILE A 194 -6.25 -13.41 41.57
C ILE A 194 -7.52 -13.74 42.37
N PRO A 195 -8.64 -14.20 41.78
CA PRO A 195 -9.83 -14.56 42.53
C PRO A 195 -9.62 -15.72 43.52
N GLN A 196 -8.72 -16.68 43.17
CA GLN A 196 -8.42 -17.79 44.06
C GLN A 196 -7.71 -17.30 45.35
N PHE A 197 -6.79 -16.34 45.21
CA PHE A 197 -6.14 -15.72 46.38
C PHE A 197 -7.13 -14.92 47.20
N GLU A 198 -8.06 -14.21 46.63
CA GLU A 198 -9.13 -13.49 47.32
C GLU A 198 -9.93 -14.45 48.23
N GLY A 199 -10.36 -15.60 47.69
CA GLY A 199 -11.10 -16.61 48.44
C GLY A 199 -10.29 -17.18 49.64
N ILE A 200 -8.97 -17.35 49.50
CA ILE A 200 -8.08 -17.79 50.57
C ILE A 200 -8.01 -16.72 51.67
N PHE A 201 -7.77 -15.46 51.34
CA PHE A 201 -7.70 -14.39 52.33
C PHE A 201 -9.01 -14.20 53.10
N GLN A 202 -10.16 -14.29 52.40
CA GLN A 202 -11.46 -14.23 53.06
C GLN A 202 -11.69 -15.37 54.07
N SER A 203 -11.17 -16.58 53.78
CA SER A 203 -11.28 -17.73 54.69
C SER A 203 -10.47 -17.57 55.96
N PHE A 204 -9.42 -16.73 55.96
CA PHE A 204 -8.62 -16.40 57.13
C PHE A 204 -9.16 -15.22 57.95
N GLY A 205 -10.28 -14.64 57.57
CA GLY A 205 -10.93 -13.51 58.28
C GLY A 205 -10.10 -12.21 58.29
N SER A 206 -9.08 -12.09 57.43
CA SER A 206 -8.21 -10.94 57.36
C SER A 206 -8.65 -10.00 56.19
N ASP A 207 -8.68 -8.70 56.45
CA ASP A 207 -8.88 -7.70 55.42
C ASP A 207 -7.68 -7.65 54.45
N LEU A 208 -7.98 -7.56 53.16
CA LEU A 208 -6.98 -7.45 52.10
C LEU A 208 -6.20 -6.13 52.22
N PRO A 209 -4.87 -6.13 52.12
CA PRO A 209 -4.08 -4.89 52.00
C PRO A 209 -4.60 -4.00 50.82
N ALA A 210 -4.48 -2.68 51.00
CA ALA A 210 -5.05 -1.72 50.03
C ALA A 210 -4.58 -1.96 48.58
N PHE A 211 -3.31 -2.31 48.38
CA PHE A 211 -2.76 -2.64 47.06
C PHE A 211 -3.42 -3.91 46.47
N THR A 212 -3.55 -4.96 47.30
CA THR A 212 -4.17 -6.22 46.85
C THR A 212 -5.63 -6.02 46.49
N ARG A 213 -6.36 -5.21 47.27
CA ARG A 213 -7.74 -4.81 46.98
C ARG A 213 -7.88 -4.09 45.62
N MET A 214 -6.93 -3.21 45.27
CA MET A 214 -6.89 -2.53 44.00
C MET A 214 -6.70 -3.55 42.83
N VAL A 215 -5.85 -4.54 42.97
CA VAL A 215 -5.61 -5.58 41.96
C VAL A 215 -6.83 -6.50 41.83
N VAL A 216 -7.48 -6.87 42.92
CA VAL A 216 -8.71 -7.65 42.94
C VAL A 216 -9.86 -6.87 42.22
N ASN A 217 -10.02 -5.59 42.50
CA ASN A 217 -11.02 -4.76 41.82
C ASN A 217 -10.72 -4.68 40.31
N ALA A 218 -9.46 -4.57 39.91
CA ALA A 218 -9.08 -4.62 38.49
C ALA A 218 -9.38 -5.97 37.87
N SER A 219 -9.23 -7.08 38.62
CA SER A 219 -9.60 -8.42 38.19
C SER A 219 -11.11 -8.53 37.94
N HIS A 220 -11.94 -8.12 38.90
CA HIS A 220 -13.40 -8.11 38.74
C HIS A 220 -13.87 -7.23 37.58
N PHE A 221 -13.25 -6.06 37.41
CA PHE A 221 -13.53 -5.18 36.28
C PHE A 221 -13.18 -5.84 34.94
N MET A 222 -12.03 -6.54 34.85
CA MET A 222 -11.62 -7.24 33.66
C MET A 222 -12.57 -8.44 33.34
N GLN A 223 -12.99 -9.18 34.37
CA GLN A 223 -13.93 -10.30 34.21
C GLN A 223 -15.30 -9.80 33.70
N ALA A 224 -15.81 -8.72 34.30
CA ALA A 224 -17.12 -8.17 33.95
C ALA A 224 -17.12 -7.48 32.58
N ASN A 225 -16.03 -6.76 32.25
CA ASN A 225 -16.01 -5.82 31.12
C ASN A 225 -14.95 -6.18 30.05
N GLY A 226 -14.18 -7.26 30.18
CA GLY A 226 -13.08 -7.59 29.29
C GLY A 226 -13.47 -7.68 27.81
N ILE A 227 -14.62 -8.29 27.52
CA ILE A 227 -15.15 -8.37 26.15
C ILE A 227 -15.53 -6.99 25.62
N TYR A 228 -16.15 -6.15 26.46
CA TYR A 228 -16.53 -4.78 26.06
C TYR A 228 -15.30 -3.88 25.86
N LEU A 229 -14.25 -4.08 26.68
CA LEU A 229 -12.96 -3.38 26.54
C LEU A 229 -12.27 -3.76 25.23
N LEU A 230 -12.23 -5.04 24.91
CA LEU A 230 -11.66 -5.53 23.64
C LEU A 230 -12.45 -5.02 22.44
N GLY A 231 -13.78 -5.12 22.51
CA GLY A 231 -14.70 -4.60 21.50
C GLY A 231 -14.55 -3.09 21.31
N GLY A 232 -14.52 -2.33 22.42
CA GLY A 232 -14.31 -0.88 22.42
C GLY A 232 -12.97 -0.46 21.84
N LEU A 233 -11.89 -1.20 22.15
CA LEU A 233 -10.56 -0.96 21.59
C LEU A 233 -10.55 -1.17 20.06
N ILE A 234 -11.10 -2.29 19.58
CA ILE A 234 -11.19 -2.59 18.15
C ILE A 234 -12.05 -1.52 17.44
N LEU A 235 -13.19 -1.18 18.02
CA LEU A 235 -14.11 -0.17 17.47
C LEU A 235 -13.49 1.22 17.48
N GLY A 236 -12.76 1.60 18.53
CA GLY A 236 -12.00 2.84 18.61
C GLY A 236 -10.91 2.95 17.55
N VAL A 237 -10.10 1.91 17.39
CA VAL A 237 -9.04 1.86 16.37
C VAL A 237 -9.64 1.94 14.96
N THR A 238 -10.70 1.17 14.69
CA THR A 238 -11.38 1.21 13.38
C THR A 238 -12.04 2.55 13.11
N ALA A 239 -12.66 3.17 14.11
CA ALA A 239 -13.26 4.50 14.02
C ALA A 239 -12.21 5.58 13.72
N ILE A 240 -11.06 5.55 14.38
CA ILE A 240 -9.94 6.48 14.13
C ILE A 240 -9.43 6.32 12.69
N ILE A 241 -9.22 5.07 12.21
CA ILE A 241 -8.78 4.80 10.84
C ILE A 241 -9.81 5.29 9.83
N MET A 242 -11.10 5.08 10.10
CA MET A 242 -12.19 5.50 9.22
C MET A 242 -12.36 7.02 9.22
N ALA A 243 -12.30 7.67 10.38
CA ALA A 243 -12.36 9.11 10.53
C ALA A 243 -11.19 9.81 9.80
N ARG A 244 -9.97 9.26 9.92
CA ARG A 244 -8.79 9.77 9.19
C ARG A 244 -8.96 9.69 7.67
N LYS A 245 -9.67 8.68 7.16
CA LYS A 245 -9.95 8.54 5.72
C LYS A 245 -11.07 9.45 5.23
N ARG A 246 -12.05 9.76 6.09
CA ARG A 246 -13.27 10.49 5.72
C ARG A 246 -13.17 11.99 5.92
N SER A 247 -12.36 12.45 6.87
CA SER A 247 -12.23 13.86 7.24
C SER A 247 -10.80 14.36 7.05
N GLU A 248 -10.61 15.31 6.15
CA GLU A 248 -9.32 15.97 5.91
C GLU A 248 -8.86 16.76 7.14
N LYS A 249 -9.79 17.47 7.81
CA LYS A 249 -9.49 18.24 9.03
C LYS A 249 -9.00 17.33 10.16
N PHE A 250 -9.64 16.17 10.33
CA PHE A 250 -9.25 15.19 11.35
C PHE A 250 -7.87 14.58 11.06
N ALA A 251 -7.61 14.25 9.80
CA ALA A 251 -6.29 13.74 9.39
C ALA A 251 -5.18 14.78 9.64
N HIS A 252 -5.43 16.06 9.31
CA HIS A 252 -4.49 17.16 9.57
C HIS A 252 -4.23 17.35 11.08
N THR A 253 -5.27 17.24 11.92
CA THR A 253 -5.12 17.33 13.39
C THR A 253 -4.28 16.19 13.94
N ILE A 254 -4.53 14.95 13.49
CA ILE A 254 -3.71 13.79 13.90
C ILE A 254 -2.26 13.95 13.45
N ASP A 255 -2.02 14.38 12.22
CA ASP A 255 -0.67 14.59 11.70
C ASP A 255 0.06 15.67 12.50
N ARG A 256 -0.63 16.76 12.90
CA ARG A 256 -0.08 17.81 13.77
C ARG A 256 0.24 17.31 15.17
N ILE A 257 -0.63 16.49 15.77
CA ILE A 257 -0.42 15.91 17.11
C ILE A 257 0.74 14.92 17.06
N SER A 258 0.82 14.10 16.02
CA SER A 258 1.90 13.11 15.86
C SER A 258 3.29 13.74 15.77
N LEU A 259 3.39 14.93 15.20
CA LEU A 259 4.65 15.71 15.17
C LEU A 259 5.06 16.28 16.53
N LYS A 260 4.10 16.47 17.47
CA LYS A 260 4.38 16.98 18.83
C LYS A 260 4.79 15.87 19.81
N LEU A 261 4.62 14.59 19.44
CA LEU A 261 5.00 13.49 20.30
C LEU A 261 6.52 13.40 20.47
N PRO A 262 7.03 13.30 21.71
CA PRO A 262 8.45 13.10 21.94
C PRO A 262 8.89 11.78 21.26
N ILE A 263 10.08 11.77 20.64
CA ILE A 263 10.66 10.65 19.87
C ILE A 263 9.99 10.43 18.52
N VAL A 264 8.68 10.23 18.44
CA VAL A 264 7.93 9.95 17.20
C VAL A 264 7.89 11.17 16.27
N GLY A 265 7.71 12.38 16.84
CA GLY A 265 7.65 13.63 16.07
C GLY A 265 8.93 13.87 15.28
N GLY A 266 10.10 13.72 15.91
CA GLY A 266 11.39 13.90 15.23
C GLY A 266 11.63 12.89 14.09
N ILE A 267 11.17 11.64 14.26
CA ILE A 267 11.27 10.62 13.21
C ILE A 267 10.35 10.95 12.02
N LEU A 268 9.11 11.37 12.30
CA LEU A 268 8.14 11.75 11.27
C LEU A 268 8.57 13.00 10.51
N GLU A 269 9.13 14.00 11.21
CA GLU A 269 9.70 15.20 10.61
C GLU A 269 10.84 14.85 9.65
N GLN A 270 11.85 14.11 10.11
CA GLN A 270 12.97 13.68 9.28
C GLN A 270 12.52 12.86 8.08
N ALA A 271 11.54 11.97 8.27
CA ALA A 271 10.98 11.16 7.19
C ALA A 271 10.22 12.01 6.16
N ALA A 272 9.47 13.04 6.58
CA ALA A 272 8.76 13.95 5.68
C ALA A 272 9.75 14.78 4.86
N ILE A 273 10.77 15.34 5.51
CA ILE A 273 11.82 16.13 4.85
C ILE A 273 12.63 15.26 3.87
N ALA A 274 13.03 14.06 4.28
CA ALA A 274 13.77 13.14 3.41
C ALA A 274 12.96 12.75 2.16
N ARG A 275 11.64 12.54 2.32
CA ARG A 275 10.74 12.29 1.18
C ARG A 275 10.66 13.51 0.27
N PHE A 276 10.45 14.68 0.84
CA PHE A 276 10.41 15.94 0.08
C PHE A 276 11.66 16.12 -0.77
N CYS A 277 12.86 16.11 -0.14
CA CYS A 277 14.12 16.29 -0.85
C CYS A 277 14.38 15.24 -1.92
N ARG A 278 14.08 13.96 -1.62
CA ARG A 278 14.25 12.86 -2.58
C ARG A 278 13.32 13.00 -3.77
N THR A 279 12.03 13.28 -3.52
CA THR A 279 11.06 13.47 -4.60
C THR A 279 11.43 14.65 -5.48
N LEU A 280 11.85 15.76 -4.87
CA LEU A 280 12.34 16.93 -5.61
C LEU A 280 13.56 16.59 -6.47
N ALA A 281 14.53 15.87 -5.92
CA ALA A 281 15.74 15.46 -6.66
C ALA A 281 15.39 14.57 -7.86
N ILE A 282 14.51 13.58 -7.69
CA ILE A 282 14.08 12.68 -8.78
C ILE A 282 13.35 13.47 -9.87
N THR A 283 12.43 14.36 -9.47
CA THR A 283 11.64 15.17 -10.40
C THR A 283 12.52 16.15 -11.18
N PHE A 284 13.50 16.77 -10.50
CA PHE A 284 14.45 17.67 -11.14
C PHE A 284 15.41 16.92 -12.08
N ALA A 285 15.91 15.74 -11.67
CA ALA A 285 16.74 14.89 -12.52
C ALA A 285 16.00 14.37 -13.77
N ALA A 286 14.67 14.30 -13.71
CA ALA A 286 13.80 13.95 -14.84
C ALA A 286 13.55 15.15 -15.80
N GLY A 287 14.19 16.33 -15.57
CA GLY A 287 14.04 17.51 -16.41
C GLY A 287 12.74 18.30 -16.20
N VAL A 288 11.98 18.01 -15.13
CA VAL A 288 10.75 18.74 -14.82
C VAL A 288 11.11 20.15 -14.30
N PRO A 289 10.51 21.24 -14.83
CA PRO A 289 10.73 22.58 -14.33
C PRO A 289 10.47 22.70 -12.82
N LEU A 290 11.29 23.50 -12.11
CA LEU A 290 11.27 23.60 -10.65
C LEU A 290 9.88 23.92 -10.07
N VAL A 291 9.10 24.76 -10.74
CA VAL A 291 7.74 25.14 -10.30
C VAL A 291 6.78 23.95 -10.33
N ASP A 292 6.84 23.14 -11.39
CA ASP A 292 6.04 21.92 -11.51
C ASP A 292 6.56 20.82 -10.58
N ALA A 293 7.88 20.71 -10.40
CA ALA A 293 8.49 19.83 -9.44
C ALA A 293 8.00 20.11 -8.01
N LEU A 294 7.97 21.37 -7.59
CA LEU A 294 7.43 21.78 -6.28
C LEU A 294 5.94 21.42 -6.13
N ARG A 295 5.17 21.53 -7.19
CA ARG A 295 3.75 21.11 -7.18
C ARG A 295 3.60 19.60 -6.94
N ILE A 296 4.40 18.79 -7.61
CA ILE A 296 4.37 17.33 -7.47
C ILE A 296 4.82 16.91 -6.07
N VAL A 297 5.84 17.58 -5.55
CA VAL A 297 6.44 17.26 -4.25
C VAL A 297 5.54 17.68 -3.09
N SER A 298 4.71 18.73 -3.24
CA SER A 298 3.80 19.19 -2.20
C SER A 298 2.75 18.14 -1.74
N GLY A 299 2.47 17.11 -2.55
CA GLY A 299 1.58 16.00 -2.17
C GLY A 299 2.31 14.70 -1.79
N ALA A 300 3.65 14.70 -1.80
CA ALA A 300 4.44 13.48 -1.66
C ALA A 300 5.12 13.30 -0.30
N THR A 301 5.02 14.29 0.62
CA THR A 301 5.73 14.25 1.91
C THR A 301 5.13 13.21 2.87
N GLY A 302 3.86 12.84 2.69
CA GLY A 302 3.12 11.90 3.51
C GLY A 302 2.76 12.44 4.89
N ASN A 303 2.85 13.76 5.09
CA ASN A 303 2.31 14.48 6.24
C ASN A 303 1.72 15.81 5.75
N ARG A 304 0.44 16.01 6.01
CA ARG A 304 -0.32 17.16 5.49
C ARG A 304 0.21 18.52 5.92
N VAL A 305 0.83 18.60 7.09
CA VAL A 305 1.44 19.86 7.57
C VAL A 305 2.60 20.29 6.68
N TYR A 306 3.40 19.32 6.22
CA TYR A 306 4.51 19.58 5.29
C TYR A 306 4.03 19.75 3.85
N ASP A 307 2.96 19.05 3.45
CA ASP A 307 2.34 19.23 2.14
C ASP A 307 1.80 20.65 1.99
N ASP A 308 1.08 21.17 3.01
CA ASP A 308 0.57 22.54 3.03
C ASP A 308 1.71 23.59 3.03
N ALA A 309 2.77 23.35 3.80
CA ALA A 309 3.92 24.24 3.83
C ALA A 309 4.64 24.31 2.47
N ALA A 310 4.76 23.17 1.78
CA ALA A 310 5.33 23.10 0.44
C ALA A 310 4.44 23.79 -0.62
N ALA A 311 3.11 23.64 -0.48
CA ALA A 311 2.13 24.32 -1.34
C ALA A 311 2.16 25.84 -1.14
N GLN A 312 2.28 26.32 0.10
CA GLN A 312 2.43 27.75 0.41
C GLN A 312 3.76 28.33 -0.12
N ALA A 313 4.85 27.57 -0.03
CA ALA A 313 6.13 27.99 -0.58
C ALA A 313 6.07 28.22 -2.11
N ARG A 314 5.23 27.43 -2.81
CA ARG A 314 4.95 27.63 -4.24
C ARG A 314 4.16 28.92 -4.53
N SER A 315 3.11 29.22 -3.71
CA SER A 315 2.21 30.35 -3.97
C SER A 315 2.86 31.71 -3.76
N ASN A 316 3.82 31.77 -2.84
CA ASN A 316 4.45 33.04 -2.44
C ASN A 316 5.69 33.40 -3.25
N ALA A 317 6.07 32.62 -4.28
CA ALA A 317 7.29 32.83 -5.09
C ALA A 317 8.59 33.06 -4.26
N ASP A 318 8.54 32.84 -2.95
CA ASP A 318 9.63 33.07 -2.01
C ASP A 318 10.56 31.85 -2.01
N VAL A 319 11.38 31.77 -3.05
CA VAL A 319 12.54 30.86 -3.13
C VAL A 319 13.37 30.90 -1.83
N TYR A 320 13.40 32.05 -1.16
CA TYR A 320 14.06 32.22 0.13
C TYR A 320 13.50 31.39 1.27
N LYS A 321 12.17 31.17 1.36
CA LYS A 321 11.56 30.31 2.40
C LYS A 321 11.81 28.85 2.14
N VAL A 322 11.77 28.42 0.87
CA VAL A 322 12.13 27.04 0.47
C VAL A 322 13.61 26.79 0.76
N THR A 323 14.47 27.75 0.45
CA THR A 323 15.91 27.67 0.74
C THR A 323 16.19 27.67 2.24
N ALA A 324 15.44 28.41 3.04
CA ALA A 324 15.55 28.40 4.50
C ALA A 324 15.05 27.08 5.13
N MET A 325 13.97 26.49 4.59
CA MET A 325 13.50 25.14 4.97
C MET A 325 14.54 24.08 4.59
N LEU A 326 15.06 24.12 3.38
CA LEU A 326 16.12 23.21 2.93
C LEU A 326 17.40 23.40 3.75
N ARG A 327 17.79 24.64 4.06
CA ARG A 327 18.97 24.94 4.89
C ARG A 327 18.83 24.40 6.32
N ARG A 328 17.67 24.55 6.97
CA ARG A 328 17.39 23.93 8.28
C ARG A 328 17.46 22.41 8.19
N SER A 329 16.89 21.83 7.14
CA SER A 329 16.82 20.40 6.93
C SER A 329 18.18 19.78 6.60
N VAL A 330 18.98 20.45 5.76
CA VAL A 330 20.35 20.04 5.41
C VAL A 330 21.27 20.16 6.62
N VAL A 331 21.14 21.20 7.43
CA VAL A 331 21.93 21.37 8.67
C VAL A 331 21.59 20.30 9.70
N VAL A 332 20.33 19.88 9.82
CA VAL A 332 19.91 18.79 10.72
C VAL A 332 20.42 17.43 10.23
N LEU A 333 20.38 17.17 8.93
CA LEU A 333 20.92 15.94 8.32
C LEU A 333 22.45 15.90 8.36
N ALA A 334 23.13 17.02 8.10
CA ALA A 334 24.59 17.13 8.18
C ALA A 334 25.15 17.01 9.60
N LYS A 335 24.37 17.41 10.61
CA LYS A 335 24.78 17.30 12.03
C LYS A 335 24.70 15.89 12.59
N ARG A 336 23.99 14.96 11.92
CA ARG A 336 23.74 13.60 12.42
C ARG A 336 24.28 12.46 11.55
N HIS A 337 24.52 12.69 10.24
CA HIS A 337 25.19 11.69 9.39
C HIS A 337 25.93 12.42 8.27
N TYR A 338 27.20 12.10 8.08
CA TYR A 338 28.08 12.57 7.04
C TYR A 338 27.46 12.39 5.63
N VAL A 339 26.73 13.39 5.16
CA VAL A 339 26.42 13.57 3.75
C VAL A 339 26.78 15.00 3.43
N GLY A 340 27.99 15.17 2.87
CA GLY A 340 28.48 16.48 2.46
C GLY A 340 27.68 17.00 1.27
N VAL A 341 26.74 17.89 1.51
CA VAL A 341 26.22 18.79 0.49
C VAL A 341 26.97 20.09 0.65
N VAL A 342 27.98 20.32 -0.17
CA VAL A 342 28.71 21.57 -0.24
C VAL A 342 27.93 22.50 -1.17
N LEU A 343 27.37 23.57 -0.63
CA LEU A 343 26.85 24.70 -1.39
C LEU A 343 28.04 25.59 -1.78
N GLY A 344 28.46 25.50 -3.03
CA GLY A 344 29.49 26.41 -3.57
C GLY A 344 28.98 27.85 -3.72
N PRO A 345 29.88 28.86 -3.78
CA PRO A 345 29.52 30.27 -3.85
C PRO A 345 28.76 30.67 -5.13
N ASP A 346 28.74 29.85 -6.16
CA ASP A 346 28.13 30.11 -7.47
C ASP A 346 26.76 29.48 -7.74
N ARG A 347 25.96 29.21 -6.69
CA ARG A 347 24.56 28.78 -6.78
C ARG A 347 24.30 27.49 -7.59
N GLN A 348 25.27 26.63 -7.84
CA GLN A 348 25.08 25.34 -8.47
C GLN A 348 25.11 24.21 -7.42
N MET A 349 24.05 23.36 -7.39
CA MET A 349 24.05 22.16 -6.59
C MET A 349 24.96 21.10 -7.24
N LEU A 350 26.10 20.83 -6.62
CA LEU A 350 26.92 19.67 -6.96
C LEU A 350 26.52 18.50 -6.06
N VAL A 351 25.94 17.49 -6.64
CA VAL A 351 25.67 16.19 -5.98
C VAL A 351 26.91 15.33 -6.18
N GLY A 352 27.76 15.28 -5.15
CA GLY A 352 28.87 14.35 -5.12
C GLY A 352 28.41 12.96 -4.69
N SER A 353 28.67 11.95 -5.51
CA SER A 353 28.53 10.53 -5.18
C SER A 353 29.78 10.08 -4.44
N GLY A 354 29.61 9.64 -3.22
CA GLY A 354 30.56 8.87 -2.46
C GLY A 354 29.88 7.58 -1.97
#